data_eabdc4b734f04c10de3abe867288e6c9
#
_entry.id   eabdc4b734f04c10de3abe867288e6c9
#
_cell.length_a   1.000
_cell.length_b   1.000
_cell.length_c   1.000
_cell.angle_alpha   90.00
_cell.angle_beta   90.00
_cell.angle_gamma   90.00
#
_symmetry.space_group_name_H-M   'P 1'
#
loop_
_entity.id
_entity.type
_entity.pdbx_description
1 polymer ?
#
loop_
_entity_poly.entity_id
_entity_poly.type
_entity_poly.pdbx_seq_one_letter_code
_entity_poly.pdbx_strand_id
1 'polypeptide(L)'
;MTQVFFSSTFKRAFKRRIAGQKDLEEKFWKRVEIFTADPFDPRLRTHKLSGKLSELWSFSLAYDSRVIFHFLPQNRAMFENIGSHDEVY
;
A
#
# COMPACT_ATOMS: atom_id res chain seq x y z
N MET A 1 -10.30 13.73 -0.41
CA MET A 1 -10.05 12.40 -1.01
C MET A 1 -8.60 12.31 -1.45
N THR A 2 -7.96 11.20 -1.20
CA THR A 2 -6.53 11.04 -1.52
C THR A 2 -6.36 10.45 -2.91
N GLN A 3 -5.57 11.11 -3.74
CA GLN A 3 -5.26 10.63 -5.09
C GLN A 3 -4.05 9.69 -5.02
N VAL A 4 -4.15 8.53 -5.64
CA VAL A 4 -3.11 7.49 -5.56
C VAL A 4 -2.37 7.37 -6.88
N PHE A 5 -1.04 7.27 -6.78
CA PHE A 5 -0.15 7.01 -7.91
C PHE A 5 0.64 5.74 -7.64
N PHE A 6 1.13 5.12 -8.69
CA PHE A 6 1.87 3.85 -8.60
C PHE A 6 3.25 4.01 -9.21
N SER A 7 4.30 3.71 -8.45
CA SER A 7 5.66 3.72 -8.97
C SER A 7 5.91 2.53 -9.90
N SER A 8 6.99 2.60 -10.68
CA SER A 8 7.40 1.47 -11.53
C SER A 8 7.68 0.22 -10.69
N THR A 9 8.33 0.40 -9.55
CA THR A 9 8.61 -0.70 -8.62
C THR A 9 7.31 -1.33 -8.11
N PHE A 10 6.33 -0.48 -7.76
CA PHE A 10 5.04 -0.98 -7.32
C PHE A 10 4.35 -1.80 -8.42
N LYS A 11 4.35 -1.30 -9.64
CA LYS A 11 3.70 -1.99 -10.76
C LYS A 11 4.31 -3.38 -10.99
N ARG A 12 5.64 -3.49 -10.89
CA ARG A 12 6.31 -4.79 -10.99
C ARG A 12 5.95 -5.72 -9.85
N ALA A 13 5.90 -5.18 -8.63
CA ALA A 13 5.52 -5.95 -7.46
C ALA A 13 4.07 -6.43 -7.56
N PHE A 14 3.17 -5.58 -8.03
CA PHE A 14 1.77 -5.94 -8.24
C PHE A 14 1.66 -7.09 -9.24
N LYS A 15 2.35 -6.98 -10.36
CA LYS A 15 2.32 -8.01 -11.40
C LYS A 15 2.82 -9.36 -10.87
N ARG A 16 3.87 -9.32 -10.05
CA ARG A 16 4.47 -10.54 -9.50
C ARG A 16 3.66 -11.17 -8.37
N ARG A 17 3.06 -10.35 -7.51
CA ARG A 17 2.46 -10.82 -6.26
C ARG A 17 0.95 -10.87 -6.26
N ILE A 18 0.28 -10.06 -7.06
CA ILE A 18 -1.17 -9.87 -6.99
C ILE A 18 -1.87 -10.24 -8.29
N ALA A 19 -1.34 -9.79 -9.42
CA ALA A 19 -2.00 -10.00 -10.72
C ALA A 19 -2.22 -11.47 -10.99
N GLY A 20 -3.42 -11.81 -11.47
CA GLY A 20 -3.78 -13.18 -11.76
C GLY A 20 -4.36 -13.95 -10.58
N GLN A 21 -4.31 -13.38 -9.38
CA GLN A 21 -4.93 -13.96 -8.18
C GLN A 21 -6.21 -13.16 -7.90
N LYS A 22 -7.31 -13.62 -8.45
CA LYS A 22 -8.57 -12.88 -8.49
C LYS A 22 -9.00 -12.34 -7.11
N ASP A 23 -8.99 -13.18 -6.10
CA ASP A 23 -9.44 -12.77 -4.77
C ASP A 23 -8.54 -11.69 -4.17
N LEU A 24 -7.24 -11.81 -4.39
CA LEU A 24 -6.27 -10.86 -3.88
C LEU A 24 -6.34 -9.53 -4.64
N GLU A 25 -6.59 -9.58 -5.96
CA GLU A 25 -6.80 -8.39 -6.76
C GLU A 25 -8.04 -7.62 -6.29
N GLU A 26 -9.15 -8.33 -6.07
CA GLU A 26 -10.38 -7.71 -5.58
C GLU A 26 -10.14 -7.06 -4.21
N LYS A 27 -9.43 -7.75 -3.34
CA LYS A 27 -9.11 -7.24 -2.01
C LYS A 27 -8.24 -5.98 -2.10
N PHE A 28 -7.27 -5.98 -3.00
CA PHE A 28 -6.41 -4.82 -3.21
C PHE A 28 -7.24 -3.60 -3.61
N TRP A 29 -8.11 -3.74 -4.61
CA TRP A 29 -8.89 -2.60 -5.09
C TRP A 29 -9.88 -2.09 -4.04
N LYS A 30 -10.45 -2.98 -3.24
CA LYS A 30 -11.29 -2.55 -2.11
C LYS A 30 -10.49 -1.76 -1.09
N ARG A 31 -9.26 -2.17 -0.83
CA ARG A 31 -8.38 -1.45 0.10
C ARG A 31 -7.98 -0.10 -0.46
N VAL A 32 -7.72 -0.01 -1.75
CA VAL A 32 -7.43 1.28 -2.41
C VAL A 32 -8.63 2.22 -2.26
N GLU A 33 -9.82 1.70 -2.44
CA GLU A 33 -11.05 2.49 -2.29
C GLU A 33 -11.17 3.05 -0.87
N ILE A 34 -10.93 2.23 0.15
CA ILE A 34 -10.92 2.67 1.54
C ILE A 34 -9.84 3.74 1.74
N PHE A 35 -8.64 3.51 1.20
CA PHE A 35 -7.51 4.41 1.33
C PHE A 35 -7.80 5.78 0.73
N THR A 36 -8.41 5.81 -0.45
CA THR A 36 -8.71 7.10 -1.10
C THR A 36 -9.72 7.91 -0.30
N ALA A 37 -10.64 7.24 0.39
CA ALA A 37 -11.60 7.93 1.27
C ALA A 37 -10.96 8.39 2.56
N ASP A 38 -10.11 7.55 3.17
CA ASP A 38 -9.41 7.85 4.42
C ASP A 38 -8.19 6.95 4.58
N PRO A 39 -6.97 7.48 4.34
CA PRO A 39 -5.75 6.67 4.48
C PRO A 39 -5.53 6.09 5.87
N PHE A 40 -6.16 6.66 6.89
CA PHE A 40 -6.03 6.21 8.27
C PHE A 40 -7.24 5.43 8.76
N ASP A 41 -8.07 4.93 7.85
CA ASP A 41 -9.18 4.06 8.24
C ASP A 41 -8.64 2.87 9.02
N PRO A 42 -9.22 2.54 10.19
CA PRO A 42 -8.70 1.46 11.04
C PRO A 42 -8.58 0.11 10.34
N ARG A 43 -9.37 -0.15 9.33
CA ARG A 43 -9.31 -1.41 8.59
C ARG A 43 -7.99 -1.60 7.85
N LEU A 44 -7.32 -0.50 7.52
CA LEU A 44 -6.05 -0.53 6.78
C LEU A 44 -4.85 -0.78 7.69
N ARG A 45 -4.96 -0.47 8.97
CA ARG A 45 -3.84 -0.55 9.92
C ARG A 45 -2.64 0.25 9.43
N THR A 46 -2.91 1.46 8.93
CA THR A 46 -1.86 2.35 8.42
C THR A 46 -0.94 2.78 9.54
N HIS A 47 0.36 2.64 9.32
CA HIS A 47 1.34 3.11 10.28
C HIS A 47 2.65 3.48 9.60
N LYS A 48 3.40 4.34 10.26
CA LYS A 48 4.67 4.84 9.77
C LYS A 48 5.77 3.82 10.04
N LEU A 49 6.64 3.62 9.06
CA LEU A 49 7.79 2.74 9.24
C LEU A 49 8.88 3.48 10.00
N SER A 50 9.78 2.74 10.66
CA SER A 50 10.83 3.31 11.50
C SER A 50 12.21 3.17 10.88
N GLY A 51 13.21 3.80 11.49
CA GLY A 51 14.59 3.72 11.06
C GLY A 51 14.83 4.39 9.72
N LYS A 52 15.56 3.73 8.84
CA LYS A 52 15.89 4.27 7.52
C LYS A 52 14.68 4.45 6.64
N LEU A 53 13.55 3.84 7.02
CA LEU A 53 12.31 3.89 6.27
C LEU A 53 11.31 4.90 6.84
N SER A 54 11.80 5.86 7.65
CA SER A 54 10.94 6.78 8.39
C SER A 54 10.03 7.67 7.53
N GLU A 55 10.36 7.83 6.25
CA GLU A 55 9.53 8.59 5.31
C GLU A 55 8.43 7.73 4.70
N LEU A 56 8.47 6.43 4.93
CA LEU A 56 7.53 5.50 4.35
C LEU A 56 6.49 5.06 5.37
N TRP A 57 5.33 4.70 4.83
CA TRP A 57 4.20 4.19 5.58
C TRP A 57 3.79 2.85 4.99
N SER A 58 3.01 2.09 5.72
CA SER A 58 2.44 0.87 5.16
C SER A 58 0.99 0.72 5.60
N PHE A 59 0.23 -0.01 4.77
CA PHE A 59 -1.07 -0.49 5.20
C PHE A 59 -1.20 -1.98 4.87
N SER A 60 -2.09 -2.64 5.61
CA SER A 60 -2.31 -4.08 5.49
C SER A 60 -3.14 -4.39 4.25
N LEU A 61 -2.65 -5.30 3.41
CA LEU A 61 -3.40 -5.76 2.24
C LEU A 61 -4.05 -7.11 2.55
N ALA A 62 -3.26 -8.04 3.07
CA ALA A 62 -3.70 -9.37 3.45
C ALA A 62 -2.89 -9.81 4.66
N TYR A 63 -3.08 -11.05 5.10
CA TYR A 63 -2.46 -11.55 6.33
C TYR A 63 -0.96 -11.22 6.42
N ASP A 64 -0.22 -11.44 5.35
CA ASP A 64 1.23 -11.22 5.34
C ASP A 64 1.67 -10.26 4.24
N SER A 65 0.75 -9.50 3.67
CA SER A 65 1.08 -8.57 2.59
C SER A 65 0.84 -7.14 3.04
N ARG A 66 1.80 -6.27 2.75
CA ARG A 66 1.74 -4.85 3.07
C ARG A 66 1.99 -4.03 1.83
N VAL A 67 1.23 -2.92 1.70
CA VAL A 67 1.50 -1.92 0.67
C VAL A 67 2.36 -0.83 1.31
N ILE A 68 3.47 -0.51 0.67
CA ILE A 68 4.40 0.52 1.13
C ILE A 68 4.14 1.77 0.30
N PHE A 69 4.00 2.89 0.97
CA PHE A 69 3.70 4.14 0.28
C PHE A 69 4.30 5.33 1.02
N HIS A 70 4.29 6.49 0.38
CA HIS A 70 4.58 7.74 1.07
C HIS A 70 3.54 8.79 0.65
N PHE A 71 3.31 9.74 1.55
CA PHE A 71 2.41 10.85 1.27
C PHE A 71 3.11 11.90 0.44
N LEU A 72 2.37 12.45 -0.51
CA LEU A 72 2.80 13.58 -1.32
C LEU A 72 1.94 14.81 -0.95
N PRO A 73 2.40 16.01 -1.28
CA PRO A 73 1.58 17.21 -1.04
C PRO A 73 0.23 17.13 -1.74
N GLN A 74 -0.72 17.92 -1.24
CA GLN A 74 -2.04 18.10 -1.87
C GLN A 74 -2.87 16.83 -1.93
N ASN A 75 -2.91 16.10 -0.81
CA ASN A 75 -3.75 14.89 -0.68
C ASN A 75 -3.45 13.85 -1.76
N ARG A 76 -2.16 13.58 -1.96
CA ARG A 76 -1.70 12.55 -2.88
C ARG A 76 -0.85 11.53 -2.15
N ALA A 77 -0.76 10.34 -2.68
CA ALA A 77 0.10 9.30 -2.14
C ALA A 77 0.71 8.49 -3.29
N MET A 78 1.96 8.09 -3.12
CA MET A 78 2.65 7.23 -4.08
C MET A 78 2.81 5.85 -3.48
N PHE A 79 2.22 4.84 -4.11
CA PHE A 79 2.45 3.45 -3.72
C PHE A 79 3.78 3.00 -4.32
N GLU A 80 4.69 2.56 -3.46
CA GLU A 80 6.07 2.28 -3.84
C GLU A 80 6.39 0.81 -3.98
N ASN A 81 5.79 -0.04 -3.18
CA ASN A 81 6.10 -1.46 -3.19
C ASN A 81 5.03 -2.28 -2.48
N ILE A 82 5.11 -3.59 -2.67
CA ILE A 82 4.32 -4.56 -1.94
C ILE A 82 5.30 -5.59 -1.40
N GLY A 83 5.20 -5.92 -0.13
CA GLY A 83 6.08 -6.90 0.48
C GLY A 83 5.39 -7.66 1.59
N SER A 84 6.06 -8.70 2.07
CA SER A 84 5.62 -9.41 3.26
C SER A 84 6.00 -8.58 4.49
N HIS A 85 5.44 -8.95 5.63
CA HIS A 85 5.78 -8.29 6.90
C HIS A 85 7.30 -8.34 7.14
N ASP A 86 7.91 -9.50 6.93
CA ASP A 86 9.34 -9.68 7.16
C ASP A 86 10.21 -8.88 6.19
N GLU A 87 9.74 -8.71 4.95
CA GLU A 87 10.48 -7.92 3.96
C GLU A 87 10.45 -6.43 4.25
N VAL A 88 9.38 -5.96 4.90
CA VAL A 88 9.15 -4.54 5.18
C VAL A 88 9.69 -4.13 6.54
N TYR A 89 9.54 -4.97 7.53
CA TYR A 89 9.93 -4.72 8.90
C TYR A 89 11.12 -5.58 9.30
#